data_41760c1b097d143a9811483b5f864868
#
_entry.id   41760c1b097d143a9811483b5f864868
#
_cell.length_a   1.000
_cell.length_b   1.000
_cell.length_c   1.000
_cell.angle_alpha   90.00
_cell.angle_beta   90.00
_cell.angle_gamma   90.00
#
_symmetry.space_group_name_H-M   'P 1'
#
loop_
_entity.id
_entity.type
_entity.pdbx_description
1 polymer ?
#
loop_
_entity_poly.entity_id
_entity_poly.type
_entity_poly.pdbx_seq_one_letter_code
_entity_poly.pdbx_strand_id
1 'polypeptide(L)'
;MISRLTVFACLLAIFVQAAPPDFGIGPVPGGKYAVFRKQFTQHMDVFGIHLFGTAKTPPEKLRHAAIVMAEYLDNDEDGKPDNPKVLATMIKRDAFLAMTENERALDRLDHDVFQNAGFHHGQGQFATETNPGGKQFDATLEEVLHLITHEGYANTYPEIFGERPGTELAKCLDRARGGHFKRVPRRYPKTAWFTYDDRSCDYGCQCTEYLYWAITSVLGAQEAKHRREDIAHEWRLYNRELVRTRDPAIYKLITDPKYRLPTRLPDGVYRGSKSK
;
A
#
# COMPACT_ATOMS: atom_id res chain seq x y z
N MET A 1 14.18 -3.98 -60.56
CA MET A 1 13.19 -4.09 -59.48
C MET A 1 13.86 -4.82 -58.32
N ILE A 2 14.27 -4.06 -57.28
CA ILE A 2 14.95 -4.62 -56.11
C ILE A 2 13.92 -4.57 -54.95
N SER A 3 13.44 -5.76 -54.55
CA SER A 3 12.50 -5.93 -53.43
C SER A 3 13.25 -5.70 -52.12
N ARG A 4 12.79 -4.71 -51.33
CA ARG A 4 13.29 -4.49 -49.97
C ARG A 4 12.51 -5.39 -49.00
N LEU A 5 13.17 -6.39 -48.46
CA LEU A 5 12.66 -7.19 -47.34
C LEU A 5 12.75 -6.36 -46.06
N THR A 6 11.59 -5.94 -45.50
CA THR A 6 11.51 -5.30 -44.20
C THR A 6 11.48 -6.39 -43.13
N VAL A 7 12.57 -6.57 -42.40
CA VAL A 7 12.62 -7.47 -41.23
C VAL A 7 11.95 -6.76 -40.05
N PHE A 8 10.80 -7.25 -39.66
CA PHE A 8 10.13 -6.85 -38.37
C PHE A 8 10.83 -7.59 -37.22
N ALA A 9 11.66 -6.88 -36.47
CA ALA A 9 12.18 -7.38 -35.20
C ALA A 9 11.09 -7.30 -34.11
N CYS A 10 10.47 -8.45 -33.82
CA CYS A 10 9.64 -8.57 -32.61
C CYS A 10 10.53 -8.51 -31.38
N LEU A 11 10.53 -7.40 -30.66
CA LEU A 11 11.06 -7.30 -29.32
C LEU A 11 10.15 -8.11 -28.37
N LEU A 12 10.55 -9.33 -28.09
CA LEU A 12 9.98 -10.11 -26.98
C LEU A 12 10.38 -9.41 -25.67
N ALA A 13 9.44 -8.72 -25.04
CA ALA A 13 9.57 -8.28 -23.67
C ALA A 13 9.65 -9.53 -22.78
N ILE A 14 10.86 -9.83 -22.28
CA ILE A 14 11.05 -10.88 -21.27
C ILE A 14 10.42 -10.32 -19.98
N PHE A 15 9.18 -10.73 -19.67
CA PHE A 15 8.62 -10.54 -18.35
C PHE A 15 9.40 -11.47 -17.41
N VAL A 16 10.29 -10.89 -16.60
CA VAL A 16 10.87 -11.60 -15.47
C VAL A 16 9.71 -11.86 -14.51
N GLN A 17 9.25 -13.10 -14.47
CA GLN A 17 8.23 -13.52 -13.51
C GLN A 17 8.89 -13.54 -12.14
N ALA A 18 8.40 -12.71 -11.21
CA ALA A 18 8.86 -12.76 -9.83
C ALA A 18 8.57 -14.15 -9.23
N ALA A 19 9.53 -14.68 -8.48
CA ALA A 19 9.32 -15.93 -7.77
C ALA A 19 8.23 -15.75 -6.69
N PRO A 20 7.43 -16.78 -6.38
CA PRO A 20 6.51 -16.73 -5.24
C PRO A 20 7.23 -16.34 -3.96
N PRO A 21 6.59 -15.59 -3.04
CA PRO A 21 7.25 -15.15 -1.83
C PRO A 21 7.63 -16.33 -0.94
N ASP A 22 8.88 -16.33 -0.47
CA ASP A 22 9.35 -17.18 0.61
C ASP A 22 9.30 -16.36 1.92
N PHE A 23 8.37 -16.67 2.80
CA PHE A 23 8.20 -15.98 4.09
C PHE A 23 9.27 -16.37 5.13
N GLY A 24 10.43 -16.85 4.69
CA GLY A 24 11.63 -17.03 5.50
C GLY A 24 12.30 -15.69 5.81
N ILE A 25 12.64 -15.47 7.10
CA ILE A 25 13.41 -14.29 7.50
C ILE A 25 14.89 -14.57 7.27
N GLY A 26 15.52 -13.71 6.47
CA GLY A 26 16.94 -13.74 6.19
C GLY A 26 17.69 -12.52 6.73
N PRO A 27 19.01 -12.48 6.55
CA PRO A 27 19.83 -11.29 6.79
C PRO A 27 19.55 -10.24 5.71
N VAL A 28 19.78 -8.98 6.05
CA VAL A 28 19.68 -7.87 5.09
C VAL A 28 20.62 -8.13 3.89
N PRO A 29 20.13 -8.01 2.65
CA PRO A 29 20.93 -8.28 1.45
C PRO A 29 22.18 -7.39 1.32
N GLY A 30 23.12 -7.80 0.47
CA GLY A 30 24.27 -7.01 0.05
C GLY A 30 23.94 -6.01 -1.05
N GLY A 31 24.98 -5.54 -1.74
CA GLY A 31 24.85 -4.58 -2.84
C GLY A 31 24.24 -3.24 -2.35
N LYS A 32 23.30 -2.69 -3.12
CA LYS A 32 22.65 -1.42 -2.78
C LYS A 32 21.92 -1.43 -1.44
N TYR A 33 21.42 -2.59 -1.00
CA TYR A 33 20.69 -2.74 0.26
C TYR A 33 21.59 -2.85 1.48
N ALA A 34 22.91 -2.94 1.32
CA ALA A 34 23.85 -3.04 2.46
C ALA A 34 23.76 -1.87 3.43
N VAL A 35 23.28 -0.71 2.98
CA VAL A 35 23.04 0.48 3.81
C VAL A 35 22.05 0.21 4.94
N PHE A 36 21.04 -0.63 4.69
CA PHE A 36 20.02 -0.99 5.69
C PHE A 36 20.59 -1.78 6.87
N ARG A 37 21.75 -2.47 6.71
CA ARG A 37 22.43 -3.20 7.79
C ARG A 37 22.85 -2.33 8.97
N LYS A 38 22.91 -1.00 8.78
CA LYS A 38 23.23 -0.07 9.86
C LYS A 38 22.14 -0.03 10.95
N GLN A 39 20.89 -0.33 10.58
CA GLN A 39 19.74 -0.19 11.47
C GLN A 39 18.83 -1.42 11.50
N PHE A 40 18.90 -2.27 10.48
CA PHE A 40 18.06 -3.47 10.35
C PHE A 40 18.91 -4.74 10.33
N THR A 41 18.37 -5.80 10.91
CA THR A 41 19.03 -7.13 10.98
C THR A 41 18.21 -8.22 10.34
N GLN A 42 16.92 -7.95 10.09
CA GLN A 42 15.96 -8.88 9.50
C GLN A 42 15.51 -8.36 8.13
N HIS A 43 15.27 -9.29 7.22
CA HIS A 43 14.83 -8.99 5.88
C HIS A 43 13.90 -10.07 5.34
N MET A 44 12.91 -9.65 4.57
CA MET A 44 12.06 -10.50 3.75
C MET A 44 11.89 -9.88 2.36
N ASP A 45 11.63 -10.72 1.38
CA ASP A 45 11.32 -10.31 0.01
C ASP A 45 9.93 -10.81 -0.38
N VAL A 46 9.09 -9.90 -0.87
CA VAL A 46 7.75 -10.22 -1.36
C VAL A 46 7.63 -9.73 -2.80
N PHE A 47 7.75 -10.64 -3.74
CA PHE A 47 7.73 -10.35 -5.18
C PHE A 47 8.75 -9.27 -5.63
N GLY A 48 9.87 -9.13 -4.91
CA GLY A 48 10.89 -8.11 -5.18
C GLY A 48 10.69 -6.81 -4.39
N ILE A 49 9.70 -6.73 -3.51
CA ILE A 49 9.54 -5.64 -2.54
C ILE A 49 10.16 -6.08 -1.21
N HIS A 50 11.03 -5.24 -0.67
CA HIS A 50 11.82 -5.56 0.51
C HIS A 50 11.17 -5.05 1.80
N LEU A 51 11.12 -5.93 2.81
CA LEU A 51 10.71 -5.59 4.16
C LEU A 51 11.92 -5.73 5.09
N PHE A 52 12.17 -4.72 5.90
CA PHE A 52 13.29 -4.68 6.83
C PHE A 52 12.79 -4.59 8.27
N GLY A 53 13.34 -5.42 9.16
CA GLY A 53 13.05 -5.39 10.59
C GLY A 53 14.29 -5.08 11.43
N THR A 54 14.15 -4.27 12.48
CA THR A 54 15.21 -4.05 13.47
C THR A 54 15.50 -5.33 14.26
N ALA A 55 16.60 -5.36 15.03
CA ALA A 55 16.90 -6.50 15.90
C ALA A 55 15.83 -6.76 16.97
N LYS A 56 15.02 -5.75 17.30
CA LYS A 56 13.94 -5.84 18.31
C LYS A 56 12.56 -6.06 17.70
N THR A 57 12.43 -6.00 16.39
CA THR A 57 11.18 -6.35 15.70
C THR A 57 10.89 -7.84 15.90
N PRO A 58 9.75 -8.24 16.48
CA PRO A 58 9.41 -9.64 16.59
C PRO A 58 9.26 -10.26 15.19
N PRO A 59 9.94 -11.40 14.91
CA PRO A 59 9.96 -12.00 13.58
C PRO A 59 8.58 -12.34 13.03
N GLU A 60 7.65 -12.75 13.89
CA GLU A 60 6.27 -13.07 13.49
C GLU A 60 5.49 -11.84 13.01
N LYS A 61 5.81 -10.63 13.50
CA LYS A 61 5.19 -9.39 13.06
C LYS A 61 5.68 -8.98 11.67
N LEU A 62 6.98 -9.07 11.43
CA LEU A 62 7.55 -8.82 10.10
C LEU A 62 7.00 -9.83 9.09
N ARG A 63 6.88 -11.12 9.47
CA ARG A 63 6.28 -12.14 8.61
C ARG A 63 4.82 -11.86 8.31
N HIS A 64 4.05 -11.42 9.31
CA HIS A 64 2.65 -11.05 9.10
C HIS A 64 2.51 -9.92 8.06
N ALA A 65 3.32 -8.87 8.17
CA ALA A 65 3.32 -7.77 7.20
C ALA A 65 3.69 -8.26 5.78
N ALA A 66 4.66 -9.19 5.67
CA ALA A 66 5.02 -9.79 4.39
C ALA A 66 3.87 -10.61 3.79
N ILE A 67 3.14 -11.36 4.61
CA ILE A 67 1.97 -12.14 4.19
C ILE A 67 0.87 -11.20 3.69
N VAL A 68 0.50 -10.18 4.46
CA VAL A 68 -0.52 -9.18 4.06
C VAL A 68 -0.11 -8.46 2.77
N MET A 69 1.18 -8.15 2.59
CA MET A 69 1.67 -7.58 1.34
C MET A 69 1.50 -8.53 0.15
N ALA A 70 1.79 -9.81 0.34
CA ALA A 70 1.59 -10.82 -0.70
C ALA A 70 0.12 -10.95 -1.08
N GLU A 71 -0.78 -11.00 -0.09
CA GLU A 71 -2.24 -11.08 -0.30
C GLU A 71 -2.81 -9.83 -1.01
N TYR A 72 -2.23 -8.65 -0.81
CA TYR A 72 -2.63 -7.45 -1.55
C TYR A 72 -2.10 -7.43 -2.98
N LEU A 73 -0.88 -7.91 -3.21
CA LEU A 73 -0.26 -7.92 -4.54
C LEU A 73 -0.73 -9.07 -5.42
N ASP A 74 -1.07 -10.20 -4.82
CA ASP A 74 -1.56 -11.44 -5.43
C ASP A 74 -2.82 -11.87 -4.64
N ASN A 75 -3.93 -11.21 -4.95
CA ASN A 75 -5.15 -11.30 -4.14
C ASN A 75 -5.97 -12.55 -4.43
N ASP A 76 -5.71 -13.27 -5.54
CA ASP A 76 -6.27 -14.57 -5.82
C ASP A 76 -5.34 -15.73 -5.39
N GLU A 77 -4.14 -15.40 -4.92
CA GLU A 77 -3.13 -16.32 -4.40
C GLU A 77 -2.70 -17.38 -5.42
N ASP A 78 -2.60 -17.00 -6.70
CA ASP A 78 -2.15 -17.91 -7.77
C ASP A 78 -0.61 -17.97 -7.87
N GLY A 79 0.11 -17.24 -7.04
CA GLY A 79 1.58 -17.13 -7.01
C GLY A 79 2.12 -16.07 -7.96
N LYS A 80 1.25 -15.21 -8.52
CA LYS A 80 1.62 -14.16 -9.46
C LYS A 80 0.93 -12.84 -9.10
N PRO A 81 1.67 -11.73 -9.12
CA PRO A 81 1.07 -10.44 -8.84
C PRO A 81 -0.07 -10.10 -9.82
N ASP A 82 -1.25 -9.75 -9.30
CA ASP A 82 -2.43 -9.39 -10.08
C ASP A 82 -2.19 -8.23 -11.03
N ASN A 83 -1.44 -7.22 -10.56
CA ASN A 83 -1.07 -6.06 -11.37
C ASN A 83 0.45 -5.94 -11.53
N PRO A 84 1.03 -6.63 -12.52
CA PRO A 84 2.49 -6.63 -12.72
C PRO A 84 3.06 -5.26 -13.07
N LYS A 85 2.24 -4.32 -13.59
CA LYS A 85 2.68 -2.94 -13.86
C LYS A 85 2.89 -2.16 -12.56
N VAL A 86 1.97 -2.33 -11.60
CA VAL A 86 2.06 -1.71 -10.27
C VAL A 86 3.30 -2.24 -9.56
N LEU A 87 3.47 -3.56 -9.53
CA LEU A 87 4.64 -4.19 -8.93
C LEU A 87 5.96 -3.70 -9.58
N ALA A 88 6.03 -3.70 -10.92
CA ALA A 88 7.23 -3.23 -11.63
C ALA A 88 7.55 -1.76 -11.31
N THR A 89 6.53 -0.92 -11.11
CA THR A 89 6.72 0.47 -10.71
C THR A 89 7.28 0.56 -9.30
N MET A 90 6.74 -0.20 -8.33
CA MET A 90 7.26 -0.25 -6.96
C MET A 90 8.72 -0.71 -6.92
N ILE A 91 9.05 -1.79 -7.63
CA ILE A 91 10.44 -2.30 -7.73
C ILE A 91 11.37 -1.25 -8.33
N LYS A 92 10.96 -0.60 -9.42
CA LYS A 92 11.75 0.45 -10.07
C LYS A 92 12.03 1.64 -9.16
N ARG A 93 11.14 1.92 -8.24
CA ARG A 93 11.26 3.00 -7.25
C ARG A 93 11.99 2.58 -5.99
N ASP A 94 12.41 1.32 -5.89
CA ASP A 94 13.00 0.75 -4.67
C ASP A 94 12.08 0.91 -3.44
N ALA A 95 10.78 0.70 -3.64
CA ALA A 95 9.80 0.75 -2.56
C ALA A 95 10.10 -0.32 -1.49
N PHE A 96 10.01 0.05 -0.23
CA PHE A 96 10.29 -0.86 0.89
C PHE A 96 9.43 -0.57 2.11
N LEU A 97 9.29 -1.57 3.00
CA LEU A 97 8.68 -1.40 4.30
C LEU A 97 9.75 -1.52 5.39
N ALA A 98 9.75 -0.60 6.34
CA ALA A 98 10.65 -0.59 7.49
C ALA A 98 9.86 -0.80 8.79
N MET A 99 10.10 -1.92 9.49
CA MET A 99 9.41 -2.23 10.73
C MET A 99 10.33 -2.09 11.94
N THR A 100 9.83 -1.38 12.94
CA THR A 100 10.46 -1.26 14.26
C THR A 100 9.59 -1.91 15.34
N GLU A 101 10.09 -2.03 16.56
CA GLU A 101 9.32 -2.58 17.67
C GLU A 101 8.14 -1.70 18.09
N ASN A 102 8.26 -0.37 17.97
CA ASN A 102 7.24 0.61 18.33
C ASN A 102 7.53 1.96 17.66
N GLU A 103 6.57 2.90 17.74
CA GLU A 103 6.63 4.25 17.16
C GLU A 103 7.91 5.01 17.54
N ARG A 104 8.27 5.05 18.82
CA ARG A 104 9.50 5.74 19.29
C ARG A 104 10.77 5.20 18.65
N ALA A 105 10.79 3.93 18.29
CA ALA A 105 11.93 3.34 17.59
C ALA A 105 11.94 3.74 16.12
N LEU A 106 10.77 3.88 15.50
CA LEU A 106 10.63 4.40 14.14
C LEU A 106 11.13 5.85 14.05
N ASP A 107 10.72 6.72 14.98
CA ASP A 107 11.17 8.11 15.06
C ASP A 107 12.68 8.27 15.26
N ARG A 108 13.34 7.25 15.83
CA ARG A 108 14.80 7.27 16.07
C ARG A 108 15.62 6.71 14.92
N LEU A 109 14.98 6.19 13.86
CA LEU A 109 15.73 5.77 12.68
C LEU A 109 16.44 6.96 12.04
N ASP A 110 17.67 6.75 11.64
CA ASP A 110 18.42 7.73 10.87
C ASP A 110 17.97 7.65 9.40
N HIS A 111 16.95 8.42 9.06
CA HIS A 111 16.38 8.48 7.71
C HIS A 111 17.35 9.01 6.67
N ASP A 112 18.28 9.88 7.06
CA ASP A 112 19.28 10.46 6.15
C ASP A 112 20.20 9.39 5.58
N VAL A 113 20.49 8.35 6.34
CA VAL A 113 21.29 7.19 5.88
C VAL A 113 20.68 6.52 4.65
N PHE A 114 19.35 6.41 4.60
CA PHE A 114 18.63 5.79 3.48
C PHE A 114 18.48 6.77 2.33
N GLN A 115 18.09 8.00 2.61
CA GLN A 115 17.89 9.04 1.60
C GLN A 115 19.20 9.36 0.85
N ASN A 116 20.32 9.48 1.57
CA ASN A 116 21.64 9.68 0.97
C ASN A 116 22.12 8.50 0.10
N ALA A 117 21.55 7.31 0.32
CA ALA A 117 21.80 6.12 -0.51
C ALA A 117 20.77 5.95 -1.64
N GLY A 118 19.85 6.91 -1.82
CA GLY A 118 18.86 6.90 -2.90
C GLY A 118 17.53 6.21 -2.57
N PHE A 119 17.31 5.80 -1.30
CA PHE A 119 16.06 5.17 -0.87
C PHE A 119 15.11 6.21 -0.28
N HIS A 120 14.12 6.61 -1.07
CA HIS A 120 13.15 7.66 -0.73
C HIS A 120 11.71 7.14 -0.60
N HIS A 121 11.48 5.85 -0.89
CA HIS A 121 10.15 5.27 -1.10
C HIS A 121 9.85 4.20 -0.05
N GLY A 122 10.03 4.55 1.21
CA GLY A 122 9.80 3.67 2.35
C GLY A 122 8.51 3.97 3.09
N GLN A 123 7.82 2.92 3.53
CA GLN A 123 6.72 2.99 4.49
C GLN A 123 7.21 2.49 5.85
N GLY A 124 6.95 3.27 6.89
CA GLY A 124 7.21 2.87 8.28
C GLY A 124 6.06 2.06 8.85
N GLN A 125 6.38 1.08 9.68
CA GLN A 125 5.39 0.33 10.47
C GLN A 125 6.01 -0.07 11.80
N PHE A 126 5.22 -0.24 12.84
CA PHE A 126 5.72 -0.75 14.11
C PHE A 126 4.95 -1.98 14.61
N ALA A 127 5.69 -2.87 15.27
CA ALA A 127 5.20 -4.20 15.62
C ALA A 127 4.04 -4.18 16.63
N THR A 128 3.95 -3.13 17.47
CA THR A 128 2.87 -3.02 18.48
C THR A 128 1.47 -2.87 17.86
N GLU A 129 1.37 -2.39 16.64
CA GLU A 129 0.08 -2.26 15.93
C GLU A 129 -0.10 -3.30 14.80
N THR A 130 0.93 -4.12 14.56
CA THR A 130 0.89 -5.20 13.57
C THR A 130 0.24 -6.42 14.19
N ASN A 131 -0.93 -6.84 13.69
CA ASN A 131 -1.69 -7.98 14.20
C ASN A 131 -1.71 -8.01 15.74
N PRO A 132 -2.22 -6.96 16.39
CA PRO A 132 -2.10 -6.79 17.84
C PRO A 132 -2.95 -7.79 18.63
N GLY A 133 -3.91 -8.44 17.95
CA GLY A 133 -4.86 -9.37 18.56
C GLY A 133 -6.03 -8.68 19.28
N GLY A 134 -6.96 -9.48 19.78
CA GLY A 134 -8.15 -8.97 20.48
C GLY A 134 -9.09 -8.18 19.57
N LYS A 135 -9.45 -6.95 20.00
CA LYS A 135 -10.33 -6.04 19.25
C LYS A 135 -9.58 -4.89 18.56
N GLN A 136 -8.27 -4.84 18.73
CA GLN A 136 -7.48 -3.78 18.09
C GLN A 136 -7.42 -4.02 16.59
N PHE A 137 -7.46 -2.93 15.83
CA PHE A 137 -7.32 -2.99 14.38
C PHE A 137 -5.87 -3.36 14.01
N ASP A 138 -5.73 -4.19 13.00
CA ASP A 138 -4.42 -4.52 12.45
C ASP A 138 -3.98 -3.43 11.47
N ALA A 139 -3.12 -2.54 11.93
CA ALA A 139 -2.62 -1.44 11.10
C ALA A 139 -1.78 -1.92 9.89
N THR A 140 -1.41 -3.20 9.84
CA THR A 140 -0.74 -3.76 8.65
C THR A 140 -1.62 -3.64 7.40
N LEU A 141 -2.96 -3.74 7.57
CA LEU A 141 -3.91 -3.55 6.46
C LEU A 141 -3.89 -2.13 5.89
N GLU A 142 -3.44 -1.17 6.68
CA GLU A 142 -3.29 0.24 6.33
C GLU A 142 -1.90 0.51 5.73
N GLU A 143 -0.85 0.26 6.50
CA GLU A 143 0.52 0.64 6.15
C GLU A 143 1.04 -0.05 4.89
N VAL A 144 0.71 -1.33 4.73
CA VAL A 144 1.06 -2.07 3.50
C VAL A 144 0.26 -1.54 2.31
N LEU A 145 -1.02 -1.23 2.49
CA LEU A 145 -1.85 -0.68 1.42
C LEU A 145 -1.39 0.73 1.03
N HIS A 146 -0.96 1.56 2.00
CA HIS A 146 -0.35 2.87 1.75
C HIS A 146 0.88 2.73 0.84
N LEU A 147 1.81 1.84 1.16
CA LEU A 147 2.99 1.59 0.31
C LEU A 147 2.59 1.21 -1.12
N ILE A 148 1.63 0.29 -1.28
CA ILE A 148 1.19 -0.21 -2.59
C ILE A 148 0.47 0.89 -3.38
N THR A 149 -0.40 1.66 -2.74
CA THR A 149 -1.18 2.70 -3.43
C THR A 149 -0.33 3.92 -3.76
N HIS A 150 0.49 4.38 -2.82
CA HIS A 150 1.36 5.55 -2.98
C HIS A 150 2.49 5.28 -3.98
N GLU A 151 3.29 4.23 -3.77
CA GLU A 151 4.45 3.96 -4.62
C GLU A 151 4.09 3.20 -5.91
N GLY A 152 3.04 2.40 -5.86
CA GLY A 152 2.59 1.59 -6.98
C GLY A 152 1.54 2.27 -7.84
N TYR A 153 0.30 2.35 -7.37
CA TYR A 153 -0.84 2.82 -8.16
C TYR A 153 -0.73 4.27 -8.57
N ALA A 154 -0.36 5.17 -7.66
CA ALA A 154 -0.25 6.61 -7.94
C ALA A 154 0.78 6.91 -9.04
N ASN A 155 1.84 6.11 -9.12
CA ASN A 155 2.91 6.28 -10.11
C ASN A 155 2.69 5.46 -11.40
N THR A 156 1.93 4.37 -11.34
CA THR A 156 1.57 3.58 -12.54
C THR A 156 0.44 4.22 -13.33
N TYR A 157 -0.51 4.84 -12.63
CA TYR A 157 -1.69 5.47 -13.22
C TYR A 157 -1.83 6.93 -12.73
N PRO A 158 -0.87 7.82 -13.05
CA PRO A 158 -0.75 9.15 -12.43
C PRO A 158 -1.94 10.09 -12.67
N GLU A 159 -2.71 9.90 -13.74
CA GLU A 159 -3.92 10.71 -14.01
C GLU A 159 -5.15 10.17 -13.26
N ILE A 160 -5.08 8.93 -12.80
CA ILE A 160 -6.20 8.25 -12.13
C ILE A 160 -5.99 8.26 -10.60
N PHE A 161 -4.90 7.63 -10.13
CA PHE A 161 -4.59 7.46 -8.71
C PHE A 161 -3.51 8.43 -8.20
N GLY A 162 -3.01 9.33 -9.05
CA GLY A 162 -2.01 10.31 -8.63
C GLY A 162 -2.54 11.20 -7.50
N GLU A 163 -1.70 11.47 -6.53
CA GLU A 163 -2.03 12.18 -5.28
C GLU A 163 -1.83 13.69 -5.43
N ARG A 164 -2.42 14.25 -6.47
CA ARG A 164 -2.34 15.66 -6.83
C ARG A 164 -3.68 16.20 -7.34
N PRO A 165 -3.95 17.49 -7.21
CA PRO A 165 -5.18 18.07 -7.74
C PRO A 165 -5.39 17.76 -9.23
N GLY A 166 -6.63 17.45 -9.59
CA GLY A 166 -7.04 17.20 -10.98
C GLY A 166 -7.13 15.72 -11.39
N THR A 167 -6.55 14.79 -10.63
CA THR A 167 -6.69 13.35 -10.88
C THR A 167 -8.08 12.85 -10.52
N GLU A 168 -8.45 11.65 -10.98
CA GLU A 168 -9.77 11.08 -10.65
C GLU A 168 -9.91 10.80 -9.14
N LEU A 169 -8.86 10.26 -8.49
CA LEU A 169 -8.82 10.09 -7.04
C LEU A 169 -8.99 11.42 -6.32
N ALA A 170 -8.26 12.45 -6.71
CA ALA A 170 -8.33 13.77 -6.09
C ALA A 170 -9.72 14.42 -6.21
N LYS A 171 -10.40 14.23 -7.35
CA LYS A 171 -11.79 14.68 -7.53
C LYS A 171 -12.76 13.95 -6.60
N CYS A 172 -12.51 12.66 -6.32
CA CYS A 172 -13.29 11.90 -5.34
C CYS A 172 -13.03 12.41 -3.92
N LEU A 173 -11.77 12.60 -3.54
CA LEU A 173 -11.36 13.16 -2.27
C LEU A 173 -12.03 14.53 -2.02
N ASP A 174 -11.97 15.46 -2.99
CA ASP A 174 -12.53 16.80 -2.81
C ASP A 174 -14.05 16.76 -2.59
N ARG A 175 -14.77 15.83 -3.24
CA ARG A 175 -16.18 15.58 -2.95
C ARG A 175 -16.39 15.03 -1.54
N ALA A 176 -15.60 14.04 -1.14
CA ALA A 176 -15.72 13.39 0.17
C ALA A 176 -15.51 14.37 1.32
N ARG A 177 -14.60 15.31 1.17
CA ARG A 177 -14.31 16.37 2.14
C ARG A 177 -15.28 17.55 2.07
N GLY A 178 -16.12 17.62 1.04
CA GLY A 178 -17.02 18.73 0.77
C GLY A 178 -16.36 20.00 0.24
N GLY A 179 -15.16 19.87 -0.34
CA GLY A 179 -14.43 20.97 -0.98
C GLY A 179 -12.95 20.65 -1.22
N HIS A 180 -12.32 21.49 -2.05
CA HIS A 180 -10.87 21.43 -2.28
C HIS A 180 -10.10 22.12 -1.14
N PHE A 181 -9.37 21.36 -0.34
CA PHE A 181 -8.52 21.86 0.75
C PHE A 181 -7.07 21.43 0.51
N LYS A 182 -6.15 22.37 0.34
CA LYS A 182 -4.71 22.08 0.16
C LYS A 182 -4.06 21.45 1.40
N ARG A 183 -4.65 21.70 2.56
CA ARG A 183 -4.24 21.13 3.87
C ARG A 183 -5.48 20.79 4.67
N VAL A 184 -5.35 20.10 5.79
CA VAL A 184 -6.42 19.83 6.73
C VAL A 184 -7.03 21.17 7.19
N PRO A 185 -8.34 21.43 6.94
CA PRO A 185 -9.00 22.67 7.31
C PRO A 185 -9.28 22.70 8.81
N ARG A 186 -9.48 23.89 9.36
CA ARG A 186 -9.91 24.01 10.77
C ARG A 186 -11.28 23.35 11.06
N ARG A 187 -12.14 23.28 10.05
CA ARG A 187 -13.46 22.66 10.13
C ARG A 187 -13.88 22.19 8.74
N TYR A 188 -14.29 20.94 8.65
CA TYR A 188 -14.92 20.38 7.46
C TYR A 188 -16.41 20.75 7.36
N PRO A 189 -16.98 20.81 6.15
CA PRO A 189 -18.42 20.90 5.96
C PRO A 189 -19.14 19.75 6.66
N LYS A 190 -20.33 20.00 7.20
CA LYS A 190 -21.14 18.95 7.88
C LYS A 190 -21.51 17.79 6.95
N THR A 191 -21.51 18.03 5.65
CA THR A 191 -21.81 17.03 4.60
C THR A 191 -20.63 16.13 4.27
N ALA A 192 -19.41 16.45 4.74
CA ALA A 192 -18.23 15.61 4.52
C ALA A 192 -18.42 14.22 5.13
N TRP A 193 -17.99 13.19 4.42
CA TRP A 193 -17.94 11.81 4.93
C TRP A 193 -16.52 11.29 5.10
N PHE A 194 -15.52 12.02 4.62
CA PHE A 194 -14.12 11.90 4.98
C PHE A 194 -13.63 13.20 5.60
N THR A 195 -13.00 13.11 6.73
CA THR A 195 -12.31 14.20 7.44
C THR A 195 -10.97 13.67 7.94
N TYR A 196 -10.02 14.53 8.23
CA TYR A 196 -8.73 14.15 8.78
C TYR A 196 -8.28 15.20 9.76
N ASP A 197 -7.62 14.84 10.84
CA ASP A 197 -7.26 15.77 11.91
C ASP A 197 -5.76 16.02 12.04
N ASP A 198 -4.89 15.14 11.48
CA ASP A 198 -3.47 15.39 11.43
C ASP A 198 -3.13 16.51 10.44
N ARG A 199 -2.73 17.64 11.00
CA ARG A 199 -2.41 18.85 10.23
C ARG A 199 -1.08 18.76 9.47
N SER A 200 -0.24 17.80 9.77
CA SER A 200 0.99 17.54 9.03
C SER A 200 0.71 16.89 7.67
N CYS A 201 -0.42 16.20 7.55
CA CYS A 201 -0.87 15.52 6.34
C CYS A 201 -1.24 16.52 5.25
N ASP A 202 -0.48 16.55 4.19
CA ASP A 202 -0.70 17.41 3.03
C ASP A 202 -1.81 16.85 2.11
N TYR A 203 -1.96 17.43 0.93
CA TYR A 203 -2.99 17.00 -0.02
C TYR A 203 -2.75 15.57 -0.54
N GLY A 204 -1.51 15.22 -0.81
CA GLY A 204 -1.12 13.89 -1.28
C GLY A 204 -1.38 12.83 -0.22
N CYS A 205 -0.91 13.07 1.00
CA CYS A 205 -1.19 12.23 2.16
C CYS A 205 -2.71 12.00 2.33
N GLN A 206 -3.54 13.03 2.25
CA GLN A 206 -5.00 12.88 2.36
C GLN A 206 -5.63 12.08 1.20
N CYS A 207 -4.99 12.06 0.01
CA CYS A 207 -5.41 11.15 -1.07
C CYS A 207 -5.16 9.68 -0.70
N THR A 208 -3.98 9.39 -0.12
CA THR A 208 -3.59 8.05 0.35
C THR A 208 -4.56 7.56 1.42
N GLU A 209 -4.81 8.37 2.45
CA GLU A 209 -5.74 8.07 3.55
C GLU A 209 -7.16 7.81 3.05
N TYR A 210 -7.68 8.70 2.22
CA TYR A 210 -9.02 8.53 1.65
C TYR A 210 -9.15 7.25 0.82
N LEU A 211 -8.12 6.91 0.03
CA LEU A 211 -8.11 5.69 -0.77
C LEU A 211 -8.08 4.44 0.10
N TYR A 212 -7.27 4.46 1.17
CA TYR A 212 -7.23 3.41 2.17
C TYR A 212 -8.62 3.17 2.81
N TRP A 213 -9.27 4.23 3.30
CA TRP A 213 -10.60 4.11 3.88
C TRP A 213 -11.61 3.51 2.90
N ALA A 214 -11.59 3.95 1.65
CA ALA A 214 -12.52 3.47 0.64
C ALA A 214 -12.30 1.99 0.30
N ILE A 215 -11.05 1.58 0.05
CA ILE A 215 -10.70 0.19 -0.29
C ILE A 215 -11.04 -0.73 0.89
N THR A 216 -10.55 -0.44 2.09
CA THR A 216 -10.73 -1.32 3.25
C THR A 216 -12.18 -1.43 3.68
N SER A 217 -13.00 -0.38 3.51
CA SER A 217 -14.45 -0.46 3.71
C SER A 217 -15.14 -1.34 2.68
N VAL A 218 -14.74 -1.26 1.41
CA VAL A 218 -15.28 -2.11 0.35
C VAL A 218 -14.88 -3.59 0.56
N LEU A 219 -13.72 -3.83 1.17
CA LEU A 219 -13.24 -5.17 1.53
C LEU A 219 -13.81 -5.70 2.86
N GLY A 220 -14.50 -4.86 3.65
CA GLY A 220 -15.15 -5.26 4.90
C GLY A 220 -14.32 -5.08 6.18
N ALA A 221 -13.10 -4.51 6.10
CA ALA A 221 -12.23 -4.34 7.28
C ALA A 221 -12.81 -3.39 8.34
N GLN A 222 -13.68 -2.46 7.95
CA GLN A 222 -14.19 -1.40 8.82
C GLN A 222 -15.59 -1.70 9.40
N GLU A 223 -16.15 -2.90 9.18
CA GLU A 223 -17.55 -3.21 9.50
C GLU A 223 -17.81 -3.53 10.97
N ALA A 224 -16.78 -3.90 11.75
CA ALA A 224 -16.96 -4.23 13.15
C ALA A 224 -17.49 -3.03 13.94
N LYS A 225 -18.47 -3.27 14.85
CA LYS A 225 -19.15 -2.20 15.59
C LYS A 225 -18.18 -1.26 16.32
N HIS A 226 -17.20 -1.83 17.05
CA HIS A 226 -16.20 -1.04 17.76
C HIS A 226 -15.35 -0.21 16.77
N ARG A 227 -14.95 -0.79 15.63
CA ARG A 227 -14.18 -0.09 14.62
C ARG A 227 -14.94 1.11 14.05
N ARG A 228 -16.22 0.97 13.76
CA ARG A 228 -17.08 2.08 13.31
C ARG A 228 -17.13 3.25 14.28
N GLU A 229 -17.19 2.95 15.57
CA GLU A 229 -17.19 3.96 16.64
C GLU A 229 -15.83 4.67 16.70
N ASP A 230 -14.73 3.93 16.58
CA ASP A 230 -13.36 4.46 16.61
C ASP A 230 -13.07 5.42 15.45
N ILE A 231 -13.51 5.08 14.23
CA ILE A 231 -13.18 5.83 13.00
C ILE A 231 -14.22 6.91 12.63
N ALA A 232 -15.34 7.02 13.35
CA ALA A 232 -16.46 7.91 12.97
C ALA A 232 -16.09 9.40 12.87
N HIS A 233 -15.00 9.82 13.52
CA HIS A 233 -14.46 11.17 13.46
C HIS A 233 -13.74 11.46 12.15
N GLU A 234 -13.24 10.44 11.43
CA GLU A 234 -12.53 10.58 10.14
C GLU A 234 -13.32 10.02 8.97
N TRP A 235 -13.93 8.84 9.14
CA TRP A 235 -14.59 8.12 8.07
C TRP A 235 -15.97 7.62 8.44
N ARG A 236 -16.97 7.82 7.56
CA ARG A 236 -18.38 7.49 7.82
C ARG A 236 -18.94 6.38 6.95
N LEU A 237 -18.19 5.93 5.94
CA LEU A 237 -18.66 4.92 4.98
C LEU A 237 -18.03 3.54 5.24
N TYR A 238 -18.22 3.01 6.41
CA TYR A 238 -17.52 1.86 6.97
C TYR A 238 -17.78 0.50 6.30
N ASN A 239 -18.60 0.44 5.24
CA ASN A 239 -18.85 -0.81 4.51
C ASN A 239 -19.08 -0.57 3.01
N ARG A 240 -19.04 -1.66 2.24
CA ARG A 240 -19.22 -1.65 0.79
C ARG A 240 -20.48 -0.92 0.34
N GLU A 241 -21.61 -1.17 0.99
CA GLU A 241 -22.90 -0.58 0.59
C GLU A 241 -22.93 0.93 0.79
N LEU A 242 -22.38 1.42 1.90
CA LEU A 242 -22.27 2.85 2.15
C LEU A 242 -21.33 3.53 1.15
N VAL A 243 -20.16 2.93 0.83
CA VAL A 243 -19.27 3.47 -0.19
C VAL A 243 -19.97 3.49 -1.54
N ARG A 244 -20.62 2.38 -1.94
CA ARG A 244 -21.33 2.26 -3.21
C ARG A 244 -22.42 3.32 -3.39
N THR A 245 -23.18 3.60 -2.34
CA THR A 245 -24.37 4.50 -2.41
C THR A 245 -24.05 5.96 -2.16
N ARG A 246 -23.09 6.26 -1.27
CA ARG A 246 -22.78 7.63 -0.85
C ARG A 246 -21.59 8.22 -1.59
N ASP A 247 -20.67 7.37 -2.08
CA ASP A 247 -19.51 7.76 -2.88
C ASP A 247 -19.36 6.85 -4.11
N PRO A 248 -20.34 6.88 -5.02
CA PRO A 248 -20.35 5.98 -6.19
C PRO A 248 -19.17 6.20 -7.13
N ALA A 249 -18.52 7.36 -7.06
CA ALA A 249 -17.39 7.66 -7.93
C ALA A 249 -16.13 6.91 -7.47
N ILE A 250 -15.80 6.95 -6.17
CA ILE A 250 -14.68 6.17 -5.68
C ILE A 250 -14.98 4.67 -5.77
N TYR A 251 -16.22 4.26 -5.45
CA TYR A 251 -16.62 2.86 -5.60
C TYR A 251 -16.37 2.34 -7.02
N LYS A 252 -16.82 3.08 -8.04
CA LYS A 252 -16.58 2.73 -9.44
C LYS A 252 -15.09 2.67 -9.77
N LEU A 253 -14.31 3.61 -9.25
CA LEU A 253 -12.89 3.69 -9.50
C LEU A 253 -12.12 2.48 -8.93
N ILE A 254 -12.36 2.14 -7.65
CA ILE A 254 -11.64 1.08 -6.97
C ILE A 254 -12.14 -0.33 -7.30
N THR A 255 -13.34 -0.46 -7.89
CA THR A 255 -13.88 -1.74 -8.33
C THR A 255 -13.75 -1.95 -9.85
N ASP A 256 -13.13 -1.04 -10.58
CA ASP A 256 -12.85 -1.21 -12.00
C ASP A 256 -11.80 -2.31 -12.21
N PRO A 257 -12.16 -3.43 -12.85
CA PRO A 257 -11.26 -4.57 -13.04
C PRO A 257 -10.01 -4.24 -13.88
N LYS A 258 -10.01 -3.12 -14.59
CA LYS A 258 -8.86 -2.61 -15.35
C LYS A 258 -7.64 -2.37 -14.44
N TYR A 259 -7.88 -1.93 -13.20
CA TYR A 259 -6.81 -1.56 -12.27
C TYR A 259 -6.39 -2.72 -11.37
N ARG A 260 -7.19 -3.79 -11.28
CA ARG A 260 -6.88 -4.97 -10.47
C ARG A 260 -6.50 -4.63 -9.02
N LEU A 261 -7.27 -3.72 -8.41
CA LEU A 261 -7.21 -3.47 -6.98
C LEU A 261 -7.71 -4.70 -6.21
N PRO A 262 -7.33 -4.90 -4.96
CA PRO A 262 -7.77 -6.05 -4.16
C PRO A 262 -9.30 -6.17 -4.11
N THR A 263 -9.79 -7.39 -4.16
CA THR A 263 -11.23 -7.74 -4.09
C THR A 263 -11.57 -8.55 -2.85
N ARG A 264 -10.55 -9.07 -2.16
CA ARG A 264 -10.62 -9.81 -0.89
C ARG A 264 -9.75 -9.12 0.14
N LEU A 265 -10.23 -9.08 1.38
CA LEU A 265 -9.46 -8.57 2.50
C LEU A 265 -8.34 -9.58 2.83
N PRO A 266 -7.08 -9.13 2.99
CA PRO A 266 -6.03 -9.99 3.55
C PRO A 266 -6.42 -10.54 4.92
N ASP A 267 -6.19 -11.82 5.13
CA ASP A 267 -6.47 -12.51 6.41
C ASP A 267 -5.20 -12.93 7.16
N GLY A 268 -4.03 -12.60 6.61
CA GLY A 268 -2.72 -12.93 7.17
C GLY A 268 -2.32 -14.39 6.94
N VAL A 269 -2.94 -15.09 5.98
CA VAL A 269 -2.64 -16.47 5.63
C VAL A 269 -2.54 -16.61 4.11
N TYR A 270 -1.38 -16.31 3.57
CA TYR A 270 -1.13 -16.50 2.14
C TYR A 270 -0.97 -18.01 1.83
N ARG A 271 -1.84 -18.53 1.00
CA ARG A 271 -1.91 -19.97 0.71
C ARG A 271 -1.07 -20.35 -0.50
N GLY A 272 -0.80 -19.39 -1.38
CA GLY A 272 -0.11 -19.62 -2.66
C GLY A 272 -0.82 -20.61 -3.56
N SER A 273 -0.46 -20.67 -4.86
CA SER A 273 -0.91 -21.78 -5.67
C SER A 273 -0.14 -23.02 -5.23
N LYS A 274 -0.79 -23.95 -4.54
CA LYS A 274 -0.27 -25.31 -4.52
C LYS A 274 -0.21 -25.73 -5.97
N SER A 275 1.01 -25.83 -6.53
CA SER A 275 1.23 -26.45 -7.84
C SER A 275 0.46 -27.78 -7.80
N LYS A 276 -0.59 -27.87 -8.65
CA LYS A 276 -1.30 -29.12 -8.88
C LYS A 276 -0.42 -30.10 -9.58
#